data_aac7d4f9abe756ce7b967053f7b8c3d8
#
_entry.id   aac7d4f9abe756ce7b967053f7b8c3d8
#
_cell.length_a   1.000
_cell.length_b   1.000
_cell.length_c   1.000
_cell.angle_alpha   90.00
_cell.angle_beta   90.00
_cell.angle_gamma   90.00
#
_symmetry.space_group_name_H-M   'P 1'
#
loop_
_entity.id
_entity.type
_entity.pdbx_description
1 polymer ?
#
loop_
_entity_poly.entity_id
_entity_poly.type
_entity_poly.pdbx_seq_one_letter_code
_entity_poly.pdbx_strand_id
1 'polypeptide(L)'
;MIDHTEIAEQIFFANNGAIDLLTGALSQSRFDQIVKRDLQLSSRNKNQLIVISVRFNLKDYLVNNKQIGTDQVKTEIESELVKIYFHLQNLFRQSDCISRVSTLGFWVFLTGVSKSDGELLLTRTSGLLPKYLDLAISYHNSGDSQLDWYAQLDKLHFLK
;
A
#
# COMPACT_ATOMS: atom_id res chain seq x y z
N MET A 1 17.84 5.99 -22.07
CA MET A 1 17.62 5.59 -20.66
C MET A 1 16.20 6.02 -20.25
N ILE A 2 15.41 5.10 -19.69
CA ILE A 2 14.05 5.40 -19.26
C ILE A 2 14.11 6.22 -17.95
N ASP A 3 13.48 7.40 -17.97
CA ASP A 3 13.38 8.21 -16.77
C ASP A 3 12.25 7.67 -15.88
N HIS A 4 12.62 7.17 -14.70
CA HIS A 4 11.67 6.60 -13.74
C HIS A 4 10.62 7.62 -13.27
N THR A 5 11.02 8.88 -13.10
CA THR A 5 10.12 9.94 -12.67
C THR A 5 9.06 10.22 -13.74
N GLU A 6 9.48 10.29 -14.99
CA GLU A 6 8.58 10.51 -16.12
C GLU A 6 7.56 9.39 -16.27
N ILE A 7 8.01 8.12 -16.12
CA ILE A 7 7.10 6.97 -16.16
C ILE A 7 6.09 7.05 -15.02
N ALA A 8 6.54 7.32 -13.80
CA ALA A 8 5.67 7.39 -12.63
C ALA A 8 4.61 8.48 -12.80
N GLU A 9 4.96 9.62 -13.37
CA GLU A 9 4.03 10.72 -13.63
C GLU A 9 2.96 10.37 -14.65
N GLN A 10 3.25 9.48 -15.59
CA GLN A 10 2.31 9.07 -16.62
C GLN A 10 1.30 8.01 -16.17
N ILE A 11 1.57 7.31 -15.07
CA ILE A 11 0.69 6.26 -14.56
C ILE A 11 -0.59 6.88 -14.04
N PHE A 12 -1.72 6.31 -14.44
CA PHE A 12 -3.04 6.79 -14.07
C PHE A 12 -3.25 6.67 -12.56
N PHE A 13 -3.53 7.81 -11.93
CA PHE A 13 -3.80 7.90 -10.50
C PHE A 13 -4.90 8.94 -10.26
N ALA A 14 -6.13 8.48 -10.15
CA ALA A 14 -7.29 9.33 -9.89
C ALA A 14 -8.35 8.51 -9.16
N ASN A 15 -9.15 9.18 -8.34
CA ASN A 15 -10.24 8.56 -7.61
C ASN A 15 -11.51 9.41 -7.71
N ASN A 16 -12.65 8.82 -7.33
CA ASN A 16 -13.95 9.49 -7.32
C ASN A 16 -14.42 9.89 -5.92
N GLY A 17 -13.50 9.94 -4.96
CA GLY A 17 -13.79 10.20 -3.54
C GLY A 17 -14.10 8.94 -2.74
N ALA A 18 -14.34 7.80 -3.38
CA ALA A 18 -14.62 6.51 -2.74
C ALA A 18 -13.58 5.47 -3.11
N ILE A 19 -13.32 5.30 -4.41
CA ILE A 19 -12.38 4.30 -4.92
C ILE A 19 -11.38 4.90 -5.89
N ASP A 20 -10.23 4.25 -5.98
CA ASP A 20 -9.24 4.48 -7.03
C ASP A 20 -9.79 3.96 -8.37
N LEU A 21 -9.75 4.80 -9.40
CA LEU A 21 -10.38 4.47 -10.68
C LEU A 21 -9.58 3.46 -11.52
N LEU A 22 -8.31 3.24 -11.20
CA LEU A 22 -7.52 2.22 -11.89
C LEU A 22 -7.75 0.83 -11.28
N THR A 23 -7.64 0.70 -9.97
CA THR A 23 -7.60 -0.60 -9.28
C THR A 23 -8.89 -0.97 -8.59
N GLY A 24 -9.69 -0.01 -8.17
CA GLY A 24 -10.86 -0.22 -7.32
C GLY A 24 -10.55 -0.24 -5.83
N ALA A 25 -9.28 -0.05 -5.43
CA ALA A 25 -8.91 0.11 -4.03
C ALA A 25 -9.60 1.33 -3.43
N LEU A 26 -9.70 1.40 -2.11
CA LEU A 26 -10.26 2.58 -1.46
C LEU A 26 -9.45 3.83 -1.84
N SER A 27 -10.13 4.95 -2.00
CA SER A 27 -9.46 6.24 -2.08
C SER A 27 -8.79 6.54 -0.75
N GLN A 28 -7.77 7.38 -0.74
CA GLN A 28 -7.11 7.75 0.50
C GLN A 28 -8.07 8.47 1.44
N SER A 29 -8.95 9.35 0.94
CA SER A 29 -9.90 10.06 1.79
C SER A 29 -10.87 9.12 2.51
N ARG A 30 -11.35 8.07 1.83
CA ARG A 30 -12.20 7.05 2.43
C ARG A 30 -11.44 6.23 3.47
N PHE A 31 -10.23 5.84 3.14
CA PHE A 31 -9.32 5.12 4.03
C PHE A 31 -9.05 5.95 5.29
N ASP A 32 -8.77 7.24 5.15
CA ASP A 32 -8.48 8.13 6.26
C ASP A 32 -9.66 8.22 7.25
N GLN A 33 -10.87 8.21 6.74
CA GLN A 33 -12.07 8.22 7.59
C GLN A 33 -12.20 6.94 8.41
N ILE A 34 -11.88 5.80 7.80
CA ILE A 34 -11.92 4.49 8.47
C ILE A 34 -10.83 4.43 9.54
N VAL A 35 -9.62 4.82 9.21
CA VAL A 35 -8.50 4.85 10.16
C VAL A 35 -8.81 5.78 11.33
N LYS A 36 -9.34 6.96 11.05
CA LYS A 36 -9.72 7.92 12.09
C LYS A 36 -10.73 7.33 13.07
N ARG A 37 -11.75 6.66 12.54
CA ARG A 37 -12.76 6.00 13.38
C ARG A 37 -12.13 4.93 14.26
N ASP A 38 -11.30 4.07 13.68
CA ASP A 38 -10.70 2.96 14.39
C ASP A 38 -9.64 3.41 15.39
N LEU A 39 -8.94 4.50 15.13
CA LEU A 39 -8.05 5.13 16.12
C LEU A 39 -8.83 5.57 17.37
N GLN A 40 -10.00 6.17 17.17
CA GLN A 40 -10.87 6.58 18.29
C GLN A 40 -11.36 5.39 19.09
N LEU A 41 -11.73 4.30 18.40
CA LEU A 41 -12.18 3.07 19.06
C LEU A 41 -11.03 2.35 19.78
N SER A 42 -9.83 2.32 19.19
CA SER A 42 -8.70 1.63 19.78
C SER A 42 -8.21 2.29 21.07
N SER A 43 -8.36 3.62 21.19
CA SER A 43 -8.01 4.34 22.42
C SER A 43 -8.86 3.87 23.61
N ARG A 44 -10.09 3.41 23.34
CA ARG A 44 -11.00 2.86 24.36
C ARG A 44 -10.74 1.37 24.61
N ASN A 45 -10.47 0.61 23.57
CA ASN A 45 -10.43 -0.86 23.59
C ASN A 45 -9.00 -1.42 23.59
N LYS A 46 -7.98 -0.56 23.49
CA LYS A 46 -6.55 -0.92 23.45
C LYS A 46 -6.21 -1.95 22.37
N ASN A 47 -6.91 -1.93 21.26
CA ASN A 47 -6.62 -2.81 20.12
C ASN A 47 -5.40 -2.33 19.36
N GLN A 48 -4.55 -3.28 18.92
CA GLN A 48 -3.43 -2.97 18.06
C GLN A 48 -3.95 -2.61 16.65
N LEU A 49 -3.45 -1.51 16.10
CA LEU A 49 -3.69 -1.10 14.72
C LEU A 49 -2.39 -1.20 13.92
N ILE A 50 -2.48 -1.76 12.74
CA ILE A 50 -1.32 -2.09 11.91
C ILE A 50 -1.59 -1.60 10.49
N VAL A 51 -0.55 -1.06 9.84
CA VAL A 51 -0.55 -0.83 8.39
C VAL A 51 0.61 -1.59 7.78
N ILE A 52 0.31 -2.37 6.75
CA ILE A 52 1.33 -2.93 5.85
C ILE A 52 1.39 -2.00 4.63
N SER A 53 2.57 -1.46 4.37
CA SER A 53 2.81 -0.63 3.19
C SER A 53 3.42 -1.47 2.09
N VAL A 54 2.81 -1.42 0.90
CA VAL A 54 3.24 -2.15 -0.29
C VAL A 54 3.62 -1.12 -1.34
N ARG A 55 4.91 -1.07 -1.69
CA ARG A 55 5.42 -0.12 -2.68
C ARG A 55 5.89 -0.87 -3.92
N PHE A 56 5.43 -0.42 -5.08
CA PHE A 56 5.93 -0.88 -6.38
C PHE A 56 7.31 -0.24 -6.61
N ASN A 57 8.36 -1.06 -6.58
CA ASN A 57 9.71 -0.58 -6.82
C ASN A 57 9.96 -0.54 -8.33
N LEU A 58 9.80 0.64 -8.90
CA LEU A 58 9.89 0.85 -10.34
C LEU A 58 11.29 0.50 -10.87
N LYS A 59 12.33 0.82 -10.12
CA LYS A 59 13.71 0.52 -10.49
C LYS A 59 13.92 -0.99 -10.64
N ASP A 60 13.48 -1.77 -9.66
CA ASP A 60 13.61 -3.24 -9.70
C ASP A 60 12.78 -3.84 -10.82
N TYR A 61 11.58 -3.33 -11.05
CA TYR A 61 10.72 -3.78 -12.12
C TYR A 61 11.38 -3.55 -13.49
N LEU A 62 11.95 -2.37 -13.72
CA LEU A 62 12.55 -1.98 -15.00
C LEU A 62 13.85 -2.72 -15.30
N VAL A 63 14.59 -3.17 -14.28
CA VAL A 63 15.78 -4.00 -14.47
C VAL A 63 15.45 -5.26 -15.26
N ASN A 64 14.30 -5.87 -15.01
CA ASN A 64 13.86 -7.10 -15.65
C ASN A 64 13.06 -6.88 -16.94
N ASN A 65 12.74 -5.61 -17.29
CA ASN A 65 11.88 -5.28 -18.43
C ASN A 65 12.49 -4.18 -19.32
N LYS A 66 13.78 -4.25 -19.55
CA LYS A 66 14.57 -3.19 -20.21
C LYS A 66 14.23 -2.95 -21.68
N GLN A 67 13.55 -3.88 -22.35
CA GLN A 67 13.38 -3.83 -23.81
C GLN A 67 12.02 -3.28 -24.24
N ILE A 68 11.25 -2.73 -23.32
CA ILE A 68 9.88 -2.29 -23.57
C ILE A 68 9.88 -0.76 -23.77
N GLY A 69 9.12 -0.26 -24.76
CA GLY A 69 8.95 1.16 -25.01
C GLY A 69 8.18 1.85 -23.87
N THR A 70 8.36 3.16 -23.70
CA THR A 70 7.79 3.94 -22.59
C THR A 70 6.27 3.78 -22.45
N ASP A 71 5.53 3.85 -23.57
CA ASP A 71 4.06 3.71 -23.55
C ASP A 71 3.63 2.32 -23.15
N GLN A 72 4.37 1.30 -23.60
CA GLN A 72 4.11 -0.09 -23.29
C GLN A 72 4.42 -0.38 -21.81
N VAL A 73 5.49 0.19 -21.27
CA VAL A 73 5.84 0.07 -19.85
C VAL A 73 4.74 0.66 -18.98
N LYS A 74 4.23 1.85 -19.32
CA LYS A 74 3.12 2.49 -18.61
C LYS A 74 1.91 1.55 -18.53
N THR A 75 1.48 1.00 -19.66
CA THR A 75 0.34 0.10 -19.74
C THR A 75 0.56 -1.18 -18.91
N GLU A 76 1.77 -1.73 -18.96
CA GLU A 76 2.10 -2.92 -18.19
C GLU A 76 2.11 -2.65 -16.68
N ILE A 77 2.67 -1.51 -16.24
CA ILE A 77 2.68 -1.14 -14.83
C ILE A 77 1.24 -0.94 -14.33
N GLU A 78 0.40 -0.28 -15.10
CA GLU A 78 -1.01 -0.11 -14.75
C GLU A 78 -1.71 -1.47 -14.61
N SER A 79 -1.46 -2.38 -15.51
CA SER A 79 -1.97 -3.75 -15.44
C SER A 79 -1.45 -4.50 -14.21
N GLU A 80 -0.16 -4.35 -13.91
CA GLU A 80 0.44 -4.96 -12.71
C GLU A 80 -0.18 -4.41 -11.43
N LEU A 81 -0.43 -3.11 -11.35
CA LEU A 81 -1.09 -2.49 -10.19
C LEU A 81 -2.48 -3.07 -9.95
N VAL A 82 -3.25 -3.30 -11.01
CA VAL A 82 -4.56 -3.94 -10.91
C VAL A 82 -4.42 -5.37 -10.37
N LYS A 83 -3.45 -6.13 -10.87
CA LYS A 83 -3.18 -7.51 -10.42
C LYS A 83 -2.73 -7.52 -8.95
N ILE A 84 -1.88 -6.58 -8.55
CA ILE A 84 -1.41 -6.47 -7.16
C ILE A 84 -2.60 -6.25 -6.23
N TYR A 85 -3.49 -5.33 -6.57
CA TYR A 85 -4.68 -5.09 -5.76
C TYR A 85 -5.54 -6.35 -5.63
N PHE A 86 -5.75 -7.06 -6.73
CA PHE A 86 -6.49 -8.33 -6.73
C PHE A 86 -5.84 -9.36 -5.80
N HIS A 87 -4.52 -9.49 -5.84
CA HIS A 87 -3.79 -10.40 -4.95
C HIS A 87 -3.90 -9.97 -3.49
N LEU A 88 -3.81 -8.67 -3.22
CA LEU A 88 -3.96 -8.16 -1.85
C LEU A 88 -5.35 -8.47 -1.30
N GLN A 89 -6.41 -8.31 -2.11
CA GLN A 89 -7.77 -8.65 -1.70
C GLN A 89 -7.90 -10.12 -1.30
N ASN A 90 -7.20 -11.02 -1.98
CA ASN A 90 -7.25 -12.45 -1.69
C ASN A 90 -6.38 -12.86 -0.50
N LEU A 91 -5.36 -12.06 -0.16
CA LEU A 91 -4.46 -12.35 0.95
C LEU A 91 -4.97 -11.82 2.29
N PHE A 92 -5.84 -10.82 2.26
CA PHE A 92 -6.35 -10.16 3.46
C PHE A 92 -7.84 -10.42 3.62
N ARG A 93 -8.36 -10.14 4.83
CA ARG A 93 -9.79 -10.33 5.13
C ARG A 93 -10.62 -9.21 4.49
N GLN A 94 -11.92 -9.48 4.27
CA GLN A 94 -12.83 -8.45 3.76
C GLN A 94 -12.93 -7.22 4.69
N SER A 95 -12.73 -7.43 6.00
CA SER A 95 -12.73 -6.35 6.99
C SER A 95 -11.46 -5.52 6.96
N ASP A 96 -10.40 -6.01 6.34
CA ASP A 96 -9.17 -5.25 6.18
C ASP A 96 -9.33 -4.25 5.04
N CYS A 97 -8.76 -3.06 5.20
CA CYS A 97 -8.92 -1.97 4.24
C CYS A 97 -7.67 -1.81 3.41
N ILE A 98 -7.84 -1.75 2.10
CA ILE A 98 -6.73 -1.57 1.15
C ILE A 98 -6.97 -0.27 0.40
N SER A 99 -6.02 0.65 0.47
CA SER A 99 -6.08 1.93 -0.24
C SER A 99 -4.89 2.07 -1.17
N ARG A 100 -5.11 2.69 -2.32
CA ARG A 100 -4.02 3.16 -3.17
C ARG A 100 -3.67 4.57 -2.73
N VAL A 101 -2.59 4.70 -1.96
CA VAL A 101 -2.22 5.96 -1.28
C VAL A 101 -1.26 6.82 -2.10
N SER A 102 -0.65 6.24 -3.13
CA SER A 102 0.22 6.95 -4.07
C SER A 102 0.17 6.25 -5.41
N THR A 103 0.78 6.85 -6.42
CA THR A 103 0.84 6.28 -7.77
C THR A 103 1.33 4.83 -7.77
N LEU A 104 2.33 4.50 -6.94
CA LEU A 104 2.97 3.19 -6.88
C LEU A 104 2.85 2.52 -5.51
N GLY A 105 1.89 2.93 -4.68
CA GLY A 105 1.82 2.41 -3.32
C GLY A 105 0.42 2.11 -2.82
N PHE A 106 0.33 1.04 -2.02
CA PHE A 106 -0.88 0.63 -1.31
C PHE A 106 -0.58 0.58 0.18
N TRP A 107 -1.58 0.92 0.97
CA TRP A 107 -1.58 0.65 2.41
C TRP A 107 -2.69 -0.34 2.73
N VAL A 108 -2.38 -1.35 3.54
CA VAL A 108 -3.34 -2.32 4.05
C VAL A 108 -3.49 -2.07 5.54
N PHE A 109 -4.69 -1.70 5.98
CA PHE A 109 -4.99 -1.38 7.37
C PHE A 109 -5.65 -2.58 8.04
N LEU A 110 -5.05 -3.02 9.15
CA LEU A 110 -5.46 -4.20 9.90
C LEU A 110 -5.82 -3.82 11.33
N THR A 111 -6.90 -4.41 11.84
CA THR A 111 -7.32 -4.28 13.24
C THR A 111 -7.44 -5.67 13.87
N GLY A 112 -7.23 -5.75 15.19
CA GLY A 112 -7.38 -6.99 15.93
C GLY A 112 -6.32 -8.05 15.64
N VAL A 113 -5.15 -7.63 15.17
CA VAL A 113 -4.01 -8.50 14.86
C VAL A 113 -2.88 -8.18 15.84
N SER A 114 -2.29 -9.18 16.49
CA SER A 114 -1.14 -8.99 17.37
C SER A 114 0.10 -8.64 16.55
N LYS A 115 1.13 -8.09 17.22
CA LYS A 115 2.41 -7.80 16.55
C LYS A 115 3.04 -9.05 15.96
N SER A 116 3.03 -10.17 16.69
CA SER A 116 3.60 -11.43 16.18
C SER A 116 2.84 -11.95 14.98
N ASP A 117 1.50 -11.88 14.99
CA ASP A 117 0.68 -12.29 13.85
C ASP A 117 0.87 -11.35 12.68
N GLY A 118 1.05 -10.04 12.93
CA GLY A 118 1.37 -9.05 11.91
C GLY A 118 2.68 -9.34 11.21
N GLU A 119 3.72 -9.70 11.95
CA GLU A 119 5.02 -10.10 11.38
C GLU A 119 4.92 -11.37 10.54
N LEU A 120 4.18 -12.37 11.00
CA LEU A 120 3.93 -13.60 10.22
C LEU A 120 3.17 -13.29 8.94
N LEU A 121 2.18 -12.42 9.02
CA LEU A 121 1.39 -12.00 7.86
C LEU A 121 2.25 -11.26 6.84
N LEU A 122 3.13 -10.38 7.32
CA LEU A 122 4.08 -9.65 6.46
C LEU A 122 4.98 -10.63 5.70
N THR A 123 5.56 -11.60 6.41
CA THR A 123 6.44 -12.60 5.83
C THR A 123 5.71 -13.44 4.78
N ARG A 124 4.51 -13.90 5.10
CA ARG A 124 3.69 -14.69 4.18
C ARG A 124 3.31 -13.88 2.94
N THR A 125 2.88 -12.65 3.12
CA THR A 125 2.49 -11.76 2.03
C THR A 125 3.68 -11.48 1.12
N SER A 126 4.83 -11.18 1.71
CA SER A 126 6.07 -10.94 0.96
C SER A 126 6.48 -12.14 0.11
N GLY A 127 6.26 -13.36 0.62
CA GLY A 127 6.58 -14.60 -0.10
C GLY A 127 5.64 -14.90 -1.26
N LEU A 128 4.43 -14.33 -1.25
CA LEU A 128 3.39 -14.60 -2.26
C LEU A 128 3.25 -13.52 -3.32
N LEU A 129 3.88 -12.36 -3.11
CA LEU A 129 3.84 -11.24 -4.03
C LEU A 129 5.12 -11.16 -4.89
N PRO A 130 5.07 -10.46 -6.03
CA PRO A 130 6.25 -10.26 -6.85
C PRO A 130 7.40 -9.59 -6.09
N LYS A 131 8.63 -9.96 -6.43
CA LYS A 131 9.83 -9.50 -5.72
C LYS A 131 10.14 -8.02 -5.93
N TYR A 132 9.58 -7.39 -6.96
CA TYR A 132 9.75 -5.96 -7.17
C TYR A 132 8.88 -5.11 -6.23
N LEU A 133 8.07 -5.75 -5.38
CA LEU A 133 7.30 -5.06 -4.36
C LEU A 133 8.10 -5.00 -3.05
N ASP A 134 8.25 -3.80 -2.51
CA ASP A 134 8.82 -3.58 -1.18
C ASP A 134 7.69 -3.53 -0.17
N LEU A 135 7.76 -4.37 0.84
CA LEU A 135 6.78 -4.42 1.92
C LEU A 135 7.41 -3.97 3.23
N ALA A 136 6.65 -3.22 4.00
CA ALA A 136 7.04 -2.81 5.34
C ALA A 136 5.80 -2.76 6.22
N ILE A 137 5.98 -2.84 7.54
CA ILE A 137 4.88 -2.86 8.49
C ILE A 137 5.10 -1.75 9.53
N SER A 138 4.02 -1.12 9.95
CA SER A 138 4.03 -0.13 11.01
C SER A 138 2.92 -0.40 12.00
N TYR A 139 3.24 -0.26 13.27
CA TYR A 139 2.31 -0.40 14.38
C TYR A 139 1.99 0.98 14.92
N HIS A 140 0.69 1.24 15.13
CA HIS A 140 0.29 2.49 15.77
C HIS A 140 0.73 2.46 17.23
N ASN A 141 1.44 3.50 17.67
CA ASN A 141 1.85 3.67 19.06
C ASN A 141 0.78 4.47 19.81
N SER A 142 0.46 4.02 21.03
CA SER A 142 -0.48 4.73 21.88
C SER A 142 -0.03 6.18 22.08
N GLY A 143 -0.97 7.12 21.84
CA GLY A 143 -0.68 8.54 21.94
C GLY A 143 -0.32 9.22 20.63
N ASP A 144 0.04 8.47 19.60
CA ASP A 144 0.29 9.05 18.27
C ASP A 144 -1.04 9.44 17.61
N SER A 145 -1.09 10.66 17.06
CA SER A 145 -2.20 11.08 16.21
C SER A 145 -2.14 10.36 14.85
N GLN A 146 -3.22 10.46 14.10
CA GLN A 146 -3.26 9.95 12.73
C GLN A 146 -2.17 10.59 11.87
N LEU A 147 -1.94 11.89 11.99
CA LEU A 147 -0.88 12.60 11.27
C LEU A 147 0.52 12.11 11.67
N ASP A 148 0.76 11.89 12.96
CA ASP A 148 2.03 11.37 13.45
C ASP A 148 2.31 10.00 12.88
N TRP A 149 1.30 9.12 12.87
CA TRP A 149 1.44 7.78 12.33
C TRP A 149 1.67 7.82 10.80
N TYR A 150 0.92 8.66 10.10
CA TYR A 150 1.08 8.81 8.65
C TYR A 150 2.48 9.32 8.28
N ALA A 151 3.03 10.22 9.08
CA ALA A 151 4.41 10.69 8.87
C ALA A 151 5.42 9.54 9.01
N GLN A 152 5.20 8.62 9.96
CA GLN A 152 6.02 7.42 10.10
C GLN A 152 5.85 6.48 8.92
N LEU A 153 4.61 6.29 8.46
CA LEU A 153 4.28 5.44 7.31
C LEU A 153 4.96 5.93 6.03
N ASP A 154 4.96 7.24 5.81
CA ASP A 154 5.58 7.84 4.62
C ASP A 154 7.09 7.59 4.56
N LYS A 155 7.73 7.31 5.69
CA LYS A 155 9.17 7.09 5.78
C LYS A 155 9.57 5.62 5.75
N LEU A 156 8.63 4.69 5.80
CA LEU A 156 8.93 3.25 5.97
C LEU A 156 9.88 2.70 4.91
N HIS A 157 9.73 3.13 3.68
CA HIS A 157 10.53 2.61 2.56
C HIS A 157 11.83 3.38 2.33
N PHE A 158 12.06 4.45 3.09
CA PHE A 158 13.23 5.30 2.94
C PHE A 158 14.25 5.14 4.07
N LEU A 159 13.92 4.34 5.10
CA LEU A 159 14.75 4.14 6.29
C LEU A 159 15.66 2.90 6.20
N LYS A 160 15.96 2.45 5.01
CA LYS A 160 16.89 1.33 4.82
C LYS A 160 18.33 1.81 4.86
#